data_1956900fcda84f86f0b307dbf816b4b3
#
_entry.id   1956900fcda84f86f0b307dbf816b4b3
#
_cell.length_a   1.000
_cell.length_b   1.000
_cell.length_c   1.000
_cell.angle_alpha   90.00
_cell.angle_beta   90.00
_cell.angle_gamma   90.00
#
_symmetry.space_group_name_H-M   'P 1'
#
loop_
_entity.id
_entity.type
_entity.pdbx_description
1 polymer ?
#
loop_
_entity_poly.entity_id
_entity_poly.type
_entity_poly.pdbx_seq_one_letter_code
_entity_poly.pdbx_strand_id
1 'polypeptide(L)'
;MRLLSLALVSVLALTTACQKDASLDVSMDALPQVEVPALSEATMKDVTRELSLDSYEGRAPGSVGEEKTVAYLISKYKAAGLEPGNNGSWTQDVPLIEITAKNVSPLTIADRSGKAMSFGYGNEYVIGSYRETPKTDIKQSEMVFVGHGIVAPEKGWNDYAGVDVKGKTVVVMINDPDFENEGLDGPFGGKAMTYYGRWTYKFEEAARQGAAAVLIIHDTAPAAYGWNVVNSSWTGTQFLAQSKDGGKSQTKANGWIQKSVAKEIFAAAGQNLDKQMAAAKQKGFKAVPLNLTASMNFENDIARKASKNVIGVIKGTKRPDEYVLYTAHWDHLGRCTAAADGDDICNGAVDNATGTAALVALAEGFAKAGAPERSVVFLAVTAEESGLLGSKFYAENPVFPLSQTVGGVNMDAFSMSGPAKNLTVIGKGKSQLDVYLEAAAKSEGRTPEMEPTPEKGFYYRSDHFSFAKLGVPMVYFEGGDDLVTGGKAAAMAAAEDYEKNRYHAPGDEFDEKWDWSGVMSDLKLYYRVGRMLAMTDAWPNWNDGDEFRAVRDKSRSGK
;
A
#
# COMPACT_ATOMS: atom_id res chain seq x y z
N MET A 1 -85.05 12.16 -12.75
CA MET A 1 -84.11 12.54 -11.69
C MET A 1 -82.95 11.53 -11.77
N ARG A 2 -81.85 11.95 -12.37
CA ARG A 2 -80.62 11.13 -12.48
C ARG A 2 -79.55 11.80 -11.58
N LEU A 3 -79.12 11.06 -10.58
CA LEU A 3 -77.99 11.46 -9.70
C LEU A 3 -76.65 11.14 -10.39
N LEU A 4 -75.85 12.16 -10.63
CA LEU A 4 -74.46 12.01 -11.04
C LEU A 4 -73.62 11.86 -9.78
N SER A 5 -72.90 10.73 -9.68
CA SER A 5 -71.85 10.53 -8.67
C SER A 5 -70.51 10.99 -9.26
N LEU A 6 -69.90 12.01 -8.69
CA LEU A 6 -68.51 12.41 -8.98
C LEU A 6 -67.58 11.51 -8.18
N ALA A 7 -66.75 10.74 -8.89
CA ALA A 7 -65.61 10.05 -8.31
C ALA A 7 -64.40 10.97 -8.30
N LEU A 8 -63.90 11.30 -7.11
CA LEU A 8 -62.62 12.02 -6.89
C LEU A 8 -61.47 11.02 -7.00
N VAL A 9 -60.68 11.12 -8.05
CA VAL A 9 -59.43 10.36 -8.18
C VAL A 9 -58.31 11.17 -7.52
N SER A 10 -57.85 10.74 -6.34
CA SER A 10 -56.69 11.30 -5.68
C SER A 10 -55.42 10.70 -6.30
N VAL A 11 -54.69 11.50 -7.07
CA VAL A 11 -53.35 11.13 -7.56
C VAL A 11 -52.38 11.39 -6.43
N LEU A 12 -51.91 10.29 -5.81
CA LEU A 12 -50.77 10.32 -4.88
C LEU A 12 -49.52 10.46 -5.72
N ALA A 13 -48.96 11.64 -5.81
CA ALA A 13 -47.60 11.85 -6.36
C ALA A 13 -46.58 11.32 -5.34
N LEU A 14 -46.04 10.11 -5.61
CA LEU A 14 -44.82 9.64 -4.94
C LEU A 14 -43.66 10.48 -5.46
N THR A 15 -43.27 11.51 -4.74
CA THR A 15 -41.98 12.15 -4.89
C THR A 15 -40.94 11.21 -4.28
N THR A 16 -40.31 10.39 -5.11
CA THR A 16 -39.01 9.79 -4.79
C THR A 16 -38.00 10.93 -4.65
N ALA A 17 -37.83 11.38 -3.42
CA ALA A 17 -36.67 12.17 -3.08
C ALA A 17 -35.42 11.31 -3.28
N CYS A 18 -34.74 11.47 -4.42
CA CYS A 18 -33.33 11.12 -4.51
C CYS A 18 -32.64 11.98 -3.43
N GLN A 19 -32.38 11.40 -2.27
CA GLN A 19 -31.37 11.90 -1.38
C GLN A 19 -30.05 11.78 -2.15
N LYS A 20 -29.63 12.88 -2.79
CA LYS A 20 -28.22 13.08 -3.05
C LYS A 20 -27.59 13.08 -1.67
N ASP A 21 -26.81 12.05 -1.37
CA ASP A 21 -25.82 12.12 -0.31
C ASP A 21 -24.95 13.33 -0.67
N ALA A 22 -25.22 14.44 -0.02
CA ALA A 22 -24.34 15.57 -0.04
C ALA A 22 -23.05 15.04 0.60
N SER A 23 -22.02 14.83 -0.20
CA SER A 23 -20.65 14.88 0.28
C SER A 23 -20.54 16.25 0.94
N LEU A 24 -20.67 16.30 2.26
CA LEU A 24 -20.42 17.51 3.01
C LEU A 24 -18.96 17.85 2.72
N ASP A 25 -18.73 18.88 1.92
CA ASP A 25 -17.39 19.43 1.75
C ASP A 25 -16.89 19.76 3.15
N VAL A 26 -15.88 19.00 3.61
CA VAL A 26 -15.28 19.23 4.91
C VAL A 26 -14.58 20.58 4.85
N SER A 27 -15.15 21.58 5.51
CA SER A 27 -14.54 22.90 5.62
C SER A 27 -13.57 22.93 6.79
N MET A 28 -12.40 23.52 6.60
CA MET A 28 -11.41 23.70 7.66
C MET A 28 -12.00 24.44 8.89
N ASP A 29 -12.89 25.43 8.66
CA ASP A 29 -13.53 26.20 9.72
C ASP A 29 -14.55 25.39 10.54
N ALA A 30 -15.01 24.26 10.01
CA ALA A 30 -15.93 23.36 10.71
C ALA A 30 -15.21 22.31 11.56
N LEU A 31 -13.88 22.22 11.46
CA LEU A 31 -13.12 21.24 12.23
C LEU A 31 -13.00 21.64 13.70
N PRO A 32 -13.08 20.68 14.63
CA PRO A 32 -12.95 20.96 16.05
C PRO A 32 -11.53 21.47 16.36
N GLN A 33 -11.44 22.46 17.24
CA GLN A 33 -10.16 22.88 17.80
C GLN A 33 -9.63 21.77 18.70
N VAL A 34 -8.36 21.40 18.51
CA VAL A 34 -7.69 20.33 19.24
C VAL A 34 -6.50 20.86 20.00
N GLU A 35 -6.54 20.70 21.32
CA GLU A 35 -5.36 20.88 22.16
C GLU A 35 -4.50 19.61 22.13
N VAL A 36 -3.20 19.79 21.95
CA VAL A 36 -2.24 18.66 21.98
C VAL A 36 -1.76 18.49 23.41
N PRO A 37 -1.95 17.32 24.02
CA PRO A 37 -1.38 17.04 25.34
C PRO A 37 0.15 17.01 25.25
N ALA A 38 0.83 17.00 26.38
CA ALA A 38 2.26 16.77 26.40
C ALA A 38 2.56 15.34 25.90
N LEU A 39 2.97 15.23 24.64
CA LEU A 39 3.47 13.98 24.04
C LEU A 39 4.86 13.69 24.56
N SER A 40 5.18 12.43 24.78
CA SER A 40 6.42 12.01 25.45
C SER A 40 7.56 11.74 24.45
N GLU A 41 8.52 12.65 24.37
CA GLU A 41 9.78 12.41 23.65
C GLU A 41 10.56 11.24 24.29
N ALA A 42 10.51 11.09 25.61
CA ALA A 42 11.12 9.95 26.31
C ALA A 42 10.52 8.62 25.85
N THR A 43 9.20 8.52 25.69
CA THR A 43 8.54 7.31 25.15
C THR A 43 9.03 7.04 23.72
N MET A 44 9.14 8.06 22.85
CA MET A 44 9.66 7.90 21.50
C MET A 44 11.07 7.30 21.52
N LYS A 45 11.97 7.91 22.30
CA LYS A 45 13.36 7.46 22.42
C LYS A 45 13.48 6.05 22.99
N ASP A 46 12.79 5.77 24.09
CA ASP A 46 12.91 4.51 24.81
C ASP A 46 12.34 3.35 23.99
N VAL A 47 11.20 3.54 23.33
CA VAL A 47 10.60 2.50 22.48
C VAL A 47 11.42 2.24 21.24
N THR A 48 11.91 3.31 20.55
CA THR A 48 12.76 3.16 19.38
C THR A 48 14.05 2.45 19.73
N ARG A 49 14.74 2.89 20.81
CA ARG A 49 15.98 2.25 21.29
C ARG A 49 15.76 0.77 21.63
N GLU A 50 14.73 0.46 22.38
CA GLU A 50 14.44 -0.92 22.81
C GLU A 50 14.20 -1.83 21.61
N LEU A 51 13.36 -1.40 20.64
CA LEU A 51 13.00 -2.22 19.48
C LEU A 51 14.18 -2.41 18.52
N SER A 52 15.15 -1.50 18.50
CA SER A 52 16.33 -1.59 17.63
C SER A 52 17.56 -2.23 18.29
N LEU A 53 17.41 -2.89 19.45
CA LEU A 53 18.50 -3.68 20.03
C LEU A 53 18.74 -4.97 19.26
N ASP A 54 19.97 -5.41 19.14
CA ASP A 54 20.36 -6.70 18.54
C ASP A 54 19.63 -7.89 19.16
N SER A 55 19.26 -7.78 20.42
CA SER A 55 18.48 -8.79 21.12
C SER A 55 17.10 -9.07 20.51
N TYR A 56 16.59 -8.16 19.67
CA TYR A 56 15.37 -8.31 18.88
C TYR A 56 15.63 -8.90 17.49
N GLU A 57 16.90 -9.16 17.14
CA GLU A 57 17.32 -9.80 15.89
C GLU A 57 16.65 -9.22 14.65
N GLY A 58 16.49 -7.89 14.60
CA GLY A 58 15.85 -7.18 13.49
C GLY A 58 14.37 -7.50 13.27
N ARG A 59 13.68 -8.03 14.26
CA ARG A 59 12.20 -8.18 14.35
C ARG A 59 11.53 -8.88 13.16
N ALA A 60 12.20 -9.84 12.53
CA ALA A 60 11.59 -10.56 11.40
C ALA A 60 10.32 -11.32 11.82
N PRO A 61 9.27 -11.34 10.97
CA PRO A 61 8.07 -12.13 11.22
C PRO A 61 8.35 -13.62 11.44
N GLY A 62 7.72 -14.21 12.46
CA GLY A 62 7.91 -15.62 12.83
C GLY A 62 9.24 -15.93 13.53
N SER A 63 9.93 -14.92 14.07
CA SER A 63 11.20 -15.04 14.79
C SER A 63 11.06 -14.84 16.31
N VAL A 64 12.15 -15.11 17.05
CA VAL A 64 12.24 -14.75 18.48
C VAL A 64 12.14 -13.23 18.68
N GLY A 65 12.61 -12.43 17.71
CA GLY A 65 12.45 -10.99 17.69
C GLY A 65 10.98 -10.55 17.64
N GLU A 66 10.14 -11.23 16.87
CA GLU A 66 8.68 -11.01 16.88
C GLU A 66 8.11 -11.24 18.28
N GLU A 67 8.42 -12.39 18.91
CA GLU A 67 7.85 -12.72 20.22
C GLU A 67 8.14 -11.64 21.26
N LYS A 68 9.38 -11.12 21.28
CA LYS A 68 9.80 -10.03 22.15
C LYS A 68 9.07 -8.73 21.82
N THR A 69 9.00 -8.36 20.52
CA THR A 69 8.35 -7.14 20.03
C THR A 69 6.87 -7.12 20.39
N VAL A 70 6.15 -8.21 20.11
CA VAL A 70 4.72 -8.33 20.42
C VAL A 70 4.46 -8.24 21.94
N ALA A 71 5.26 -8.93 22.75
CA ALA A 71 5.14 -8.86 24.21
C ALA A 71 5.42 -7.44 24.73
N TYR A 72 6.45 -6.78 24.21
CA TYR A 72 6.82 -5.41 24.57
C TYR A 72 5.70 -4.42 24.23
N LEU A 73 5.17 -4.44 22.99
CA LEU A 73 4.10 -3.57 22.56
C LEU A 73 2.82 -3.75 23.36
N ILE A 74 2.43 -5.00 23.66
CA ILE A 74 1.29 -5.30 24.54
C ILE A 74 1.50 -4.67 25.92
N SER A 75 2.72 -4.75 26.47
CA SER A 75 3.04 -4.13 27.75
C SER A 75 2.89 -2.61 27.73
N LYS A 76 3.34 -1.96 26.65
CA LYS A 76 3.24 -0.51 26.46
C LYS A 76 1.79 -0.06 26.26
N TYR A 77 0.99 -0.77 25.47
CA TYR A 77 -0.43 -0.46 25.30
C TYR A 77 -1.22 -0.62 26.59
N LYS A 78 -0.93 -1.66 27.40
CA LYS A 78 -1.51 -1.80 28.75
C LYS A 78 -1.12 -0.63 29.65
N ALA A 79 0.15 -0.26 29.67
CA ALA A 79 0.64 0.86 30.47
C ALA A 79 0.02 2.20 30.06
N ALA A 80 -0.24 2.40 28.77
CA ALA A 80 -0.96 3.56 28.23
C ALA A 80 -2.48 3.53 28.52
N GLY A 81 -3.01 2.44 29.11
CA GLY A 81 -4.43 2.33 29.48
C GLY A 81 -5.37 1.92 28.34
N LEU A 82 -4.86 1.34 27.26
CA LEU A 82 -5.67 0.79 26.17
C LEU A 82 -6.37 -0.51 26.61
N GLU A 83 -7.47 -0.82 25.92
CA GLU A 83 -8.11 -2.12 25.98
C GLU A 83 -7.62 -3.03 24.84
N PRO A 84 -7.66 -4.39 25.03
CA PRO A 84 -7.33 -5.31 23.94
C PRO A 84 -8.32 -5.18 22.78
N GLY A 85 -7.80 -4.97 21.56
CA GLY A 85 -8.61 -4.61 20.38
C GLY A 85 -9.28 -5.80 19.69
N ASN A 86 -9.00 -7.06 20.04
CA ASN A 86 -9.55 -8.23 19.36
C ASN A 86 -10.27 -9.17 20.31
N ASN A 87 -11.52 -8.84 20.67
CA ASN A 87 -12.39 -9.69 21.51
C ASN A 87 -11.70 -10.19 22.80
N GLY A 88 -10.95 -9.31 23.46
CA GLY A 88 -10.17 -9.63 24.66
C GLY A 88 -8.73 -10.08 24.37
N SER A 89 -8.35 -10.31 23.12
CA SER A 89 -6.98 -10.52 22.69
C SER A 89 -6.33 -9.20 22.26
N TRP A 90 -5.03 -9.08 22.50
CA TRP A 90 -4.19 -8.00 22.01
C TRP A 90 -3.67 -8.24 20.59
N THR A 91 -3.87 -9.44 20.05
CA THR A 91 -3.29 -9.84 18.76
C THR A 91 -4.33 -10.38 17.79
N GLN A 92 -4.06 -10.20 16.53
CA GLN A 92 -4.68 -10.90 15.42
C GLN A 92 -3.61 -11.76 14.75
N ASP A 93 -3.82 -13.07 14.69
CA ASP A 93 -2.91 -13.96 13.98
C ASP A 93 -2.96 -13.69 12.48
N VAL A 94 -1.79 -13.55 11.87
CA VAL A 94 -1.59 -13.35 10.43
C VAL A 94 -0.92 -14.59 9.86
N PRO A 95 -1.68 -15.50 9.26
CA PRO A 95 -1.10 -16.69 8.64
C PRO A 95 -0.34 -16.29 7.36
N LEU A 96 0.93 -16.69 7.29
CA LEU A 96 1.85 -16.39 6.19
C LEU A 96 2.20 -17.66 5.43
N ILE A 97 2.38 -17.50 4.12
CA ILE A 97 2.87 -18.53 3.21
C ILE A 97 4.18 -18.05 2.59
N GLU A 98 5.18 -18.90 2.64
CA GLU A 98 6.41 -18.75 1.86
C GLU A 98 6.34 -19.67 0.66
N ILE A 99 6.58 -19.14 -0.54
CA ILE A 99 6.63 -19.91 -1.77
C ILE A 99 7.96 -19.62 -2.46
N THR A 100 8.79 -20.64 -2.62
CA THR A 100 10.07 -20.55 -3.34
C THR A 100 10.01 -21.37 -4.61
N ALA A 101 10.13 -20.71 -5.77
CA ALA A 101 10.20 -21.38 -7.05
C ALA A 101 11.55 -22.10 -7.20
N LYS A 102 11.52 -23.38 -7.60
CA LYS A 102 12.70 -24.23 -7.83
C LYS A 102 12.60 -24.95 -9.16
N ASN A 103 13.74 -25.41 -9.67
CA ASN A 103 13.81 -26.19 -10.91
C ASN A 103 13.07 -25.48 -12.06
N VAL A 104 13.25 -24.16 -12.15
CA VAL A 104 12.56 -23.32 -13.13
C VAL A 104 13.10 -23.62 -14.52
N SER A 105 12.23 -24.08 -15.43
CA SER A 105 12.60 -24.31 -16.83
C SER A 105 12.85 -22.99 -17.56
N PRO A 106 13.58 -22.96 -18.67
CA PRO A 106 13.58 -21.81 -19.56
C PRO A 106 12.16 -21.46 -20.04
N LEU A 107 11.89 -20.17 -20.26
CA LEU A 107 10.68 -19.70 -20.92
C LEU A 107 10.78 -20.03 -22.42
N THR A 108 9.95 -20.93 -22.90
CA THR A 108 9.88 -21.29 -24.31
C THR A 108 8.71 -20.62 -24.99
N ILE A 109 8.99 -19.86 -26.05
CA ILE A 109 7.99 -19.21 -26.91
C ILE A 109 8.02 -19.87 -28.28
N ALA A 110 6.87 -20.34 -28.77
CA ALA A 110 6.78 -21.03 -30.06
C ALA A 110 5.71 -20.39 -30.96
N ASP A 111 6.00 -20.37 -32.26
CA ASP A 111 5.02 -20.01 -33.28
C ASP A 111 4.16 -21.22 -33.72
N ARG A 112 3.20 -20.98 -34.60
CA ARG A 112 2.30 -22.03 -35.12
C ARG A 112 3.02 -23.07 -35.98
N SER A 113 4.22 -22.77 -36.48
CA SER A 113 5.05 -23.72 -37.25
C SER A 113 5.85 -24.65 -36.32
N GLY A 114 5.89 -24.36 -35.04
CA GLY A 114 6.72 -25.10 -34.06
C GLY A 114 8.13 -24.51 -33.90
N LYS A 115 8.46 -23.41 -34.61
CA LYS A 115 9.72 -22.71 -34.39
C LYS A 115 9.70 -22.06 -33.02
N ALA A 116 10.66 -22.43 -32.17
CA ALA A 116 10.72 -21.96 -30.78
C ALA A 116 11.98 -21.16 -30.50
N MET A 117 11.86 -20.24 -29.53
CA MET A 117 12.94 -19.51 -28.88
C MET A 117 12.87 -19.79 -27.37
N SER A 118 14.00 -19.67 -26.68
CA SER A 118 14.12 -20.02 -25.27
C SER A 118 14.91 -18.96 -24.52
N PHE A 119 14.42 -18.56 -23.34
CA PHE A 119 14.98 -17.50 -22.51
C PHE A 119 15.33 -18.03 -21.13
N GLY A 120 16.52 -17.65 -20.62
CA GLY A 120 17.08 -18.14 -19.37
C GLY A 120 16.46 -17.47 -18.13
N TYR A 121 16.17 -18.28 -17.11
CA TYR A 121 15.69 -17.81 -15.82
C TYR A 121 16.74 -16.95 -15.10
N GLY A 122 16.29 -15.90 -14.43
CA GLY A 122 17.11 -14.91 -13.72
C GLY A 122 17.56 -13.77 -14.64
N ASN A 123 18.26 -14.08 -15.70
CA ASN A 123 18.89 -13.06 -16.56
C ASN A 123 17.93 -12.44 -17.58
N GLU A 124 17.04 -13.23 -18.18
CA GLU A 124 16.17 -12.79 -19.27
C GLU A 124 14.70 -12.71 -18.84
N TYR A 125 14.29 -13.59 -17.92
CA TYR A 125 12.98 -13.56 -17.30
C TYR A 125 13.04 -14.09 -15.87
N VAL A 126 12.04 -13.72 -15.06
CA VAL A 126 11.79 -14.28 -13.74
C VAL A 126 10.32 -14.67 -13.63
N ILE A 127 10.03 -15.68 -12.78
CA ILE A 127 8.68 -16.23 -12.62
C ILE A 127 8.49 -16.81 -11.23
N GLY A 128 7.29 -16.69 -10.69
CA GLY A 128 6.86 -17.31 -9.45
C GLY A 128 5.36 -17.60 -9.47
N SER A 129 4.86 -18.19 -8.40
CA SER A 129 3.43 -18.44 -8.21
C SER A 129 2.96 -17.92 -6.87
N TYR A 130 1.72 -17.42 -6.84
CA TYR A 130 0.99 -17.07 -5.62
C TYR A 130 -0.04 -18.15 -5.24
N ARG A 131 0.02 -19.31 -5.91
CA ARG A 131 -0.82 -20.47 -5.61
C ARG A 131 -0.10 -21.46 -4.72
N GLU A 132 -0.79 -21.97 -3.72
CA GLU A 132 -0.28 -23.04 -2.84
C GLU A 132 -0.33 -24.40 -3.57
N THR A 133 0.39 -24.51 -4.69
CA THR A 133 0.49 -25.73 -5.49
C THR A 133 1.95 -26.14 -5.61
N PRO A 134 2.31 -27.43 -5.35
CA PRO A 134 3.70 -27.87 -5.35
C PRO A 134 4.35 -27.81 -6.73
N LYS A 135 3.56 -27.69 -7.79
CA LYS A 135 4.06 -27.57 -9.17
C LYS A 135 3.20 -26.63 -9.98
N THR A 136 3.85 -25.80 -10.77
CA THR A 136 3.23 -24.92 -11.77
C THR A 136 3.65 -25.36 -13.16
N ASP A 137 2.68 -25.48 -14.05
CA ASP A 137 2.88 -25.93 -15.43
C ASP A 137 2.02 -25.09 -16.37
N ILE A 138 2.68 -24.33 -17.23
CA ILE A 138 2.08 -23.58 -18.32
C ILE A 138 2.51 -24.25 -19.62
N LYS A 139 1.56 -24.79 -20.37
CA LYS A 139 1.81 -25.52 -21.61
C LYS A 139 1.13 -24.85 -22.78
N GLN A 140 1.91 -24.41 -23.76
CA GLN A 140 1.43 -23.84 -25.01
C GLN A 140 0.30 -22.82 -24.82
N SER A 141 0.43 -21.96 -23.79
CA SER A 141 -0.55 -20.92 -23.48
C SER A 141 -0.49 -19.81 -24.52
N GLU A 142 -1.59 -19.53 -25.22
CA GLU A 142 -1.66 -18.44 -26.19
C GLU A 142 -1.27 -17.09 -25.56
N MET A 143 -0.52 -16.28 -26.30
CA MET A 143 0.00 -15.00 -25.82
C MET A 143 -0.79 -13.82 -26.37
N VAL A 144 -1.14 -12.88 -25.47
CA VAL A 144 -1.85 -11.64 -25.82
C VAL A 144 -1.15 -10.44 -25.17
N PHE A 145 -0.83 -9.43 -25.95
CA PHE A 145 -0.38 -8.14 -25.44
C PHE A 145 -1.59 -7.28 -25.09
N VAL A 146 -1.68 -6.86 -23.83
CA VAL A 146 -2.83 -6.10 -23.30
C VAL A 146 -2.46 -4.66 -22.91
N GLY A 147 -1.46 -4.08 -23.59
CA GLY A 147 -1.03 -2.71 -23.30
C GLY A 147 -0.57 -2.53 -21.87
N HIS A 148 -1.16 -1.59 -21.14
CA HIS A 148 -0.92 -1.40 -19.70
C HIS A 148 -1.76 -2.33 -18.81
N GLY A 149 -2.69 -3.10 -19.39
CA GLY A 149 -3.53 -4.05 -18.66
C GLY A 149 -4.47 -3.39 -17.66
N ILE A 150 -5.02 -2.22 -17.98
CA ILE A 150 -5.82 -1.39 -17.08
C ILE A 150 -7.32 -1.55 -17.38
N VAL A 151 -8.10 -1.68 -16.31
CA VAL A 151 -9.56 -1.54 -16.30
C VAL A 151 -9.93 -0.47 -15.28
N ALA A 152 -10.16 0.77 -15.76
CA ALA A 152 -10.48 1.94 -14.96
C ALA A 152 -11.79 2.58 -15.47
N PRO A 153 -12.97 2.10 -15.00
CA PRO A 153 -14.27 2.56 -15.48
C PRO A 153 -14.50 4.06 -15.26
N GLU A 154 -14.01 4.62 -14.16
CA GLU A 154 -14.10 6.05 -13.81
C GLU A 154 -13.34 6.95 -14.79
N LYS A 155 -12.33 6.38 -15.48
CA LYS A 155 -11.55 7.03 -16.55
C LYS A 155 -12.05 6.63 -17.94
N GLY A 156 -13.02 5.72 -18.03
CA GLY A 156 -13.50 5.13 -19.28
C GLY A 156 -12.38 4.38 -20.02
N TRP A 157 -11.50 3.69 -19.28
CA TRP A 157 -10.35 2.96 -19.83
C TRP A 157 -10.52 1.46 -19.61
N ASN A 158 -10.27 0.65 -20.67
CA ASN A 158 -10.31 -0.80 -20.56
C ASN A 158 -9.44 -1.45 -21.66
N ASP A 159 -8.23 -1.87 -21.29
CA ASP A 159 -7.28 -2.53 -22.17
C ASP A 159 -7.66 -3.99 -22.52
N TYR A 160 -8.57 -4.58 -21.76
CA TYR A 160 -9.11 -5.93 -22.01
C TYR A 160 -10.40 -5.92 -22.85
N ALA A 161 -10.85 -4.74 -23.32
CA ALA A 161 -12.08 -4.65 -24.06
C ALA A 161 -12.06 -5.46 -25.37
N GLY A 162 -12.99 -6.42 -25.50
CA GLY A 162 -13.18 -7.22 -26.71
C GLY A 162 -12.17 -8.37 -26.88
N VAL A 163 -11.38 -8.70 -25.86
CA VAL A 163 -10.49 -9.86 -25.89
C VAL A 163 -10.79 -10.81 -24.74
N ASP A 164 -10.82 -12.11 -25.00
CA ASP A 164 -10.85 -13.16 -23.98
C ASP A 164 -9.41 -13.63 -23.72
N VAL A 165 -8.94 -13.42 -22.49
CA VAL A 165 -7.62 -13.84 -22.04
C VAL A 165 -7.66 -15.04 -21.08
N LYS A 166 -8.84 -15.62 -20.88
CA LYS A 166 -9.00 -16.77 -19.97
C LYS A 166 -8.10 -17.92 -20.38
N GLY A 167 -7.26 -18.36 -19.46
CA GLY A 167 -6.29 -19.45 -19.68
C GLY A 167 -5.09 -19.07 -20.55
N LYS A 168 -4.94 -17.82 -20.96
CA LYS A 168 -3.84 -17.31 -21.80
C LYS A 168 -2.73 -16.68 -20.96
N THR A 169 -1.58 -16.48 -21.59
CA THR A 169 -0.47 -15.69 -21.04
C THR A 169 -0.61 -14.25 -21.53
N VAL A 170 -0.81 -13.31 -20.61
CA VAL A 170 -0.83 -11.89 -20.95
C VAL A 170 0.57 -11.29 -20.83
N VAL A 171 0.91 -10.42 -21.80
CA VAL A 171 2.10 -9.59 -21.78
C VAL A 171 1.65 -8.15 -21.55
N VAL A 172 2.23 -7.47 -20.55
CA VAL A 172 1.73 -6.20 -20.07
C VAL A 172 2.87 -5.21 -19.79
N MET A 173 2.64 -3.93 -20.03
CA MET A 173 3.58 -2.85 -19.70
C MET A 173 3.47 -2.47 -18.22
N ILE A 174 4.60 -2.12 -17.63
CA ILE A 174 4.65 -1.50 -16.29
C ILE A 174 4.25 -0.02 -16.38
N ASN A 175 3.82 0.57 -15.25
CA ASN A 175 3.42 1.96 -15.08
C ASN A 175 2.11 2.35 -15.82
N ASP A 176 1.78 3.63 -15.82
CA ASP A 176 0.57 4.22 -16.40
C ASP A 176 0.79 4.67 -17.85
N PRO A 177 -0.27 4.82 -18.66
CA PRO A 177 -0.15 5.23 -20.05
C PRO A 177 0.49 6.61 -20.27
N ASP A 178 0.39 7.50 -19.30
CA ASP A 178 0.83 8.91 -19.38
C ASP A 178 2.03 9.25 -18.49
N PHE A 179 2.72 8.24 -17.92
CA PHE A 179 3.85 8.45 -17.00
C PHE A 179 5.02 9.28 -17.57
N GLU A 180 5.13 9.38 -18.89
CA GLU A 180 6.15 10.20 -19.56
C GLU A 180 5.81 11.70 -19.59
N ASN A 181 4.62 12.11 -19.15
CA ASN A 181 4.28 13.52 -19.03
C ASN A 181 5.16 14.16 -17.94
N GLU A 182 5.65 15.38 -18.20
CA GLU A 182 6.46 16.10 -17.20
C GLU A 182 5.60 16.62 -16.03
N GLY A 183 4.31 16.89 -16.28
CA GLY A 183 3.35 17.38 -15.29
C GLY A 183 2.46 16.28 -14.72
N LEU A 184 1.48 16.72 -13.93
CA LEU A 184 0.46 15.86 -13.32
C LEU A 184 -0.84 15.80 -14.15
N ASP A 185 -0.85 16.44 -15.30
CA ASP A 185 -1.99 16.47 -16.22
C ASP A 185 -2.04 15.19 -17.06
N GLY A 186 -3.20 14.56 -17.10
CA GLY A 186 -3.42 13.36 -17.88
C GLY A 186 -4.51 12.47 -17.28
N PRO A 187 -4.96 11.46 -18.03
CA PRO A 187 -6.02 10.57 -17.55
C PRO A 187 -5.64 9.77 -16.30
N PHE A 188 -4.36 9.53 -16.07
CA PHE A 188 -3.84 8.83 -14.88
C PHE A 188 -3.01 9.74 -13.96
N GLY A 189 -3.03 11.05 -14.15
CA GLY A 189 -2.28 11.99 -13.32
C GLY A 189 -0.86 12.27 -13.84
N GLY A 190 -0.62 12.06 -15.13
CA GLY A 190 0.66 12.33 -15.76
C GLY A 190 1.80 11.50 -15.15
N LYS A 191 2.90 12.16 -14.75
CA LYS A 191 4.06 11.45 -14.20
C LYS A 191 3.78 10.73 -12.87
N ALA A 192 2.73 11.11 -12.12
CA ALA A 192 2.41 10.45 -10.85
C ALA A 192 1.91 9.03 -11.11
N MET A 193 2.55 8.04 -10.47
CA MET A 193 2.09 6.66 -10.57
C MET A 193 0.74 6.51 -9.86
N THR A 194 -0.24 5.90 -10.54
CA THR A 194 -1.50 5.46 -9.91
C THR A 194 -1.41 4.00 -9.47
N TYR A 195 -2.43 3.49 -8.77
CA TYR A 195 -2.52 2.07 -8.48
C TYR A 195 -2.48 1.21 -9.75
N TYR A 196 -3.07 1.69 -10.84
CA TYR A 196 -3.04 0.99 -12.13
C TYR A 196 -1.63 0.82 -12.69
N GLY A 197 -0.71 1.73 -12.38
CA GLY A 197 0.71 1.66 -12.78
C GLY A 197 1.52 0.60 -12.03
N ARG A 198 1.07 0.18 -10.84
CA ARG A 198 1.81 -0.77 -10.00
C ARG A 198 1.86 -2.17 -10.61
N TRP A 199 3.00 -2.85 -10.44
CA TRP A 199 3.17 -4.23 -10.89
C TRP A 199 2.19 -5.21 -10.22
N THR A 200 1.84 -4.97 -8.96
CA THR A 200 0.85 -5.75 -8.22
C THR A 200 -0.52 -5.69 -8.88
N TYR A 201 -0.95 -4.50 -9.34
CA TYR A 201 -2.19 -4.34 -10.07
C TYR A 201 -2.22 -5.18 -11.36
N LYS A 202 -1.09 -5.21 -12.11
CA LYS A 202 -1.01 -5.97 -13.38
C LYS A 202 -1.33 -7.45 -13.15
N PHE A 203 -0.81 -8.03 -12.06
CA PHE A 203 -1.09 -9.41 -11.69
C PHE A 203 -2.52 -9.61 -11.21
N GLU A 204 -3.01 -8.71 -10.39
CA GLU A 204 -4.38 -8.78 -9.86
C GLU A 204 -5.43 -8.64 -10.97
N GLU A 205 -5.24 -7.70 -11.90
CA GLU A 205 -6.19 -7.51 -12.99
C GLU A 205 -6.17 -8.69 -13.96
N ALA A 206 -4.99 -9.18 -14.33
CA ALA A 206 -4.90 -10.36 -15.17
C ALA A 206 -5.56 -11.59 -14.52
N ALA A 207 -5.46 -11.74 -13.20
CA ALA A 207 -6.16 -12.78 -12.46
C ALA A 207 -7.69 -12.58 -12.51
N ARG A 208 -8.19 -11.35 -12.33
CA ARG A 208 -9.62 -11.01 -12.48
C ARG A 208 -10.15 -11.33 -13.88
N GLN A 209 -9.32 -11.14 -14.91
CA GLN A 209 -9.62 -11.47 -16.30
C GLN A 209 -9.46 -12.98 -16.61
N GLY A 210 -8.99 -13.79 -15.64
CA GLY A 210 -8.85 -15.24 -15.78
C GLY A 210 -7.61 -15.71 -16.55
N ALA A 211 -6.60 -14.86 -16.73
CA ALA A 211 -5.34 -15.25 -17.37
C ALA A 211 -4.65 -16.39 -16.62
N ALA A 212 -3.95 -17.26 -17.35
CA ALA A 212 -3.15 -18.33 -16.77
C ALA A 212 -1.80 -17.82 -16.25
N ALA A 213 -1.18 -16.90 -16.98
CA ALA A 213 0.10 -16.31 -16.61
C ALA A 213 0.17 -14.83 -17.00
N VAL A 214 1.05 -14.09 -16.33
CA VAL A 214 1.34 -12.68 -16.62
C VAL A 214 2.84 -12.52 -16.77
N LEU A 215 3.26 -11.81 -17.81
CA LEU A 215 4.64 -11.40 -18.03
C LEU A 215 4.68 -9.87 -18.18
N ILE A 216 5.20 -9.18 -17.17
CA ILE A 216 5.40 -7.73 -17.21
C ILE A 216 6.67 -7.43 -18.02
N ILE A 217 6.59 -6.53 -18.97
CA ILE A 217 7.77 -6.02 -19.67
C ILE A 217 8.51 -5.06 -18.74
N HIS A 218 9.73 -5.42 -18.36
CA HIS A 218 10.60 -4.55 -17.57
C HIS A 218 11.24 -3.50 -18.49
N ASP A 219 11.00 -2.24 -18.14
CA ASP A 219 11.70 -1.08 -18.69
C ASP A 219 12.12 -0.21 -17.49
N THR A 220 13.41 0.15 -17.41
CA THR A 220 13.99 0.77 -16.21
C THR A 220 13.34 2.10 -15.85
N ALA A 221 13.06 2.96 -16.84
CA ALA A 221 12.47 4.27 -16.57
C ALA A 221 11.06 4.16 -15.94
N PRO A 222 10.08 3.44 -16.55
CA PRO A 222 8.75 3.32 -15.96
C PRO A 222 8.70 2.41 -14.73
N ALA A 223 9.64 1.48 -14.55
CA ALA A 223 9.73 0.66 -13.35
C ALA A 223 10.33 1.42 -12.16
N ALA A 224 11.12 2.47 -12.42
CA ALA A 224 11.91 3.25 -11.46
C ALA A 224 13.06 2.45 -10.79
N TYR A 225 13.39 1.26 -11.30
CA TYR A 225 14.52 0.43 -10.85
C TYR A 225 15.03 -0.46 -11.99
N GLY A 226 16.29 -0.92 -11.85
CA GLY A 226 16.93 -1.78 -12.83
C GLY A 226 16.49 -3.25 -12.75
N TRP A 227 16.87 -4.05 -13.75
CA TRP A 227 16.58 -5.48 -13.79
C TRP A 227 17.18 -6.26 -12.60
N ASN A 228 18.30 -5.82 -12.06
CA ASN A 228 18.93 -6.40 -10.87
C ASN A 228 17.96 -6.47 -9.68
N VAL A 229 17.14 -5.44 -9.47
CA VAL A 229 16.13 -5.40 -8.40
C VAL A 229 15.03 -6.45 -8.68
N VAL A 230 14.54 -6.52 -9.92
CA VAL A 230 13.55 -7.54 -10.30
C VAL A 230 14.12 -8.94 -10.12
N ASN A 231 15.34 -9.16 -10.57
CA ASN A 231 15.99 -10.47 -10.45
C ASN A 231 16.13 -10.89 -8.98
N SER A 232 16.73 -10.06 -8.13
CA SER A 232 16.92 -10.40 -6.71
C SER A 232 15.61 -10.65 -5.97
N SER A 233 14.58 -9.82 -6.25
CA SER A 233 13.28 -9.95 -5.59
C SER A 233 12.48 -11.18 -6.04
N TRP A 234 12.64 -11.64 -7.28
CA TRP A 234 11.81 -12.72 -7.87
C TRP A 234 12.48 -14.09 -7.93
N THR A 235 13.80 -14.18 -7.72
CA THR A 235 14.51 -15.46 -7.66
C THR A 235 14.59 -16.06 -6.26
N GLY A 236 14.13 -15.32 -5.23
CA GLY A 236 14.05 -15.74 -3.85
C GLY A 236 12.66 -16.23 -3.43
N THR A 237 12.51 -16.40 -2.12
CA THR A 237 11.25 -16.74 -1.48
C THR A 237 10.25 -15.59 -1.60
N GLN A 238 9.02 -15.91 -2.00
CA GLN A 238 7.90 -14.96 -2.01
C GLN A 238 7.06 -15.16 -0.76
N PHE A 239 6.72 -14.08 -0.08
CA PHE A 239 5.86 -14.09 1.09
C PHE A 239 4.45 -13.66 0.71
N LEU A 240 3.45 -14.31 1.28
CA LEU A 240 2.04 -14.03 1.01
C LEU A 240 1.23 -14.19 2.30
N ALA A 241 0.19 -13.39 2.46
CA ALA A 241 -0.86 -13.72 3.41
C ALA A 241 -1.63 -14.95 2.90
N GLN A 242 -1.88 -15.91 3.80
CA GLN A 242 -2.64 -17.11 3.42
C GLN A 242 -4.05 -16.76 2.97
N SER A 243 -4.39 -17.17 1.77
CA SER A 243 -5.75 -16.97 1.23
C SER A 243 -6.64 -18.19 1.52
N LYS A 244 -7.97 -17.95 1.64
CA LYS A 244 -8.95 -19.01 1.93
C LYS A 244 -9.05 -20.06 0.82
N ASP A 245 -8.69 -19.71 -0.42
CA ASP A 245 -8.76 -20.57 -1.59
C ASP A 245 -7.42 -21.20 -1.98
N GLY A 246 -6.35 -20.99 -1.19
CA GLY A 246 -4.99 -21.43 -1.51
C GLY A 246 -4.43 -20.76 -2.77
N GLY A 247 -4.82 -19.50 -3.01
CA GLY A 247 -4.39 -18.71 -4.16
C GLY A 247 -5.02 -19.11 -5.49
N LYS A 248 -6.09 -19.91 -5.52
CA LYS A 248 -6.74 -20.37 -6.78
C LYS A 248 -7.31 -19.21 -7.60
N SER A 249 -7.71 -18.11 -6.97
CA SER A 249 -8.15 -16.89 -7.63
C SER A 249 -7.03 -16.11 -8.32
N GLN A 250 -5.77 -16.39 -7.97
CA GLN A 250 -4.60 -15.79 -8.62
C GLN A 250 -4.30 -16.47 -9.97
N THR A 251 -3.48 -15.85 -10.82
CA THR A 251 -2.90 -16.52 -11.99
C THR A 251 -2.03 -17.70 -11.56
N LYS A 252 -1.78 -18.67 -12.43
CA LYS A 252 -0.89 -19.80 -12.12
C LYS A 252 0.57 -19.34 -11.98
N ALA A 253 0.98 -18.35 -12.80
CA ALA A 253 2.35 -17.85 -12.84
C ALA A 253 2.36 -16.33 -13.05
N ASN A 254 3.23 -15.65 -12.31
CA ASN A 254 3.46 -14.21 -12.38
C ASN A 254 4.93 -13.96 -12.59
N GLY A 255 5.29 -13.12 -13.54
CA GLY A 255 6.70 -12.88 -13.83
C GLY A 255 6.97 -11.62 -14.63
N TRP A 256 8.24 -11.45 -14.93
CA TRP A 256 8.77 -10.35 -15.69
C TRP A 256 9.67 -10.85 -16.81
N ILE A 257 9.69 -10.11 -17.91
CA ILE A 257 10.65 -10.30 -19.01
C ILE A 257 11.39 -9.00 -19.25
N GLN A 258 12.68 -9.07 -19.60
CA GLN A 258 13.41 -7.90 -20.04
C GLN A 258 12.81 -7.31 -21.32
N LYS A 259 12.92 -5.99 -21.53
CA LYS A 259 12.49 -5.32 -22.77
C LYS A 259 13.13 -5.88 -24.02
N SER A 260 14.39 -6.34 -23.94
CA SER A 260 15.08 -7.04 -25.02
C SER A 260 14.37 -8.34 -25.43
N VAL A 261 13.98 -9.16 -24.44
CA VAL A 261 13.20 -10.38 -24.65
C VAL A 261 11.84 -10.07 -25.27
N ALA A 262 11.16 -9.04 -24.78
CA ALA A 262 9.89 -8.60 -25.36
C ALA A 262 10.06 -8.19 -26.84
N LYS A 263 11.14 -7.50 -27.21
CA LYS A 263 11.43 -7.15 -28.62
C LYS A 263 11.55 -8.39 -29.50
N GLU A 264 12.24 -9.43 -29.04
CA GLU A 264 12.37 -10.69 -29.79
C GLU A 264 11.03 -11.43 -29.94
N ILE A 265 10.22 -11.48 -28.87
CA ILE A 265 8.88 -12.07 -28.91
C ILE A 265 7.98 -11.35 -29.89
N PHE A 266 7.97 -10.00 -29.87
CA PHE A 266 7.14 -9.21 -30.80
C PHE A 266 7.62 -9.35 -32.25
N ALA A 267 8.92 -9.38 -32.48
CA ALA A 267 9.47 -9.62 -33.82
C ALA A 267 9.06 -11.00 -34.35
N ALA A 268 9.09 -12.06 -33.54
CA ALA A 268 8.60 -13.39 -33.90
C ALA A 268 7.09 -13.42 -34.20
N ALA A 269 6.32 -12.55 -33.54
CA ALA A 269 4.90 -12.34 -33.82
C ALA A 269 4.64 -11.50 -35.09
N GLY A 270 5.68 -11.04 -35.80
CA GLY A 270 5.55 -10.10 -36.91
C GLY A 270 5.11 -8.69 -36.51
N GLN A 271 5.30 -8.33 -35.23
CA GLN A 271 4.94 -7.07 -34.62
C GLN A 271 6.19 -6.23 -34.27
N ASN A 272 6.01 -4.93 -34.14
CA ASN A 272 7.04 -4.03 -33.63
C ASN A 272 6.66 -3.59 -32.22
N LEU A 273 7.46 -3.94 -31.20
CA LEU A 273 7.18 -3.63 -29.79
C LEU A 273 6.99 -2.12 -29.58
N ASP A 274 7.91 -1.29 -30.07
CA ASP A 274 7.87 0.16 -29.80
C ASP A 274 6.60 0.81 -30.38
N LYS A 275 6.14 0.33 -31.56
CA LYS A 275 4.85 0.77 -32.13
C LYS A 275 3.67 0.34 -31.29
N GLN A 276 3.68 -0.89 -30.78
CA GLN A 276 2.59 -1.40 -29.93
C GLN A 276 2.58 -0.70 -28.57
N MET A 277 3.74 -0.41 -27.97
CA MET A 277 3.85 0.36 -26.74
C MET A 277 3.32 1.79 -26.94
N ALA A 278 3.65 2.45 -28.06
CA ALA A 278 3.11 3.78 -28.38
C ALA A 278 1.58 3.76 -28.58
N ALA A 279 1.04 2.73 -29.22
CA ALA A 279 -0.41 2.56 -29.41
C ALA A 279 -1.13 2.34 -28.06
N ALA A 280 -0.51 1.59 -27.14
CA ALA A 280 -1.07 1.28 -25.82
C ALA A 280 -1.22 2.50 -24.90
N LYS A 281 -0.55 3.62 -25.19
CA LYS A 281 -0.71 4.90 -24.48
C LYS A 281 -1.99 5.65 -24.87
N GLN A 282 -2.72 5.16 -25.86
CA GLN A 282 -3.91 5.85 -26.37
C GLN A 282 -5.19 5.21 -25.84
N LYS A 283 -6.13 6.05 -25.38
CA LYS A 283 -7.46 5.58 -24.97
C LYS A 283 -8.14 4.83 -26.12
N GLY A 284 -8.69 3.67 -25.82
CA GLY A 284 -9.32 2.81 -26.82
C GLY A 284 -8.36 1.86 -27.53
N PHE A 285 -7.14 1.73 -27.04
CA PHE A 285 -6.22 0.65 -27.44
C PHE A 285 -6.95 -0.69 -27.50
N LYS A 286 -6.57 -1.53 -28.43
CA LYS A 286 -7.09 -2.90 -28.56
C LYS A 286 -5.98 -3.90 -28.32
N ALA A 287 -6.24 -4.84 -27.41
CA ALA A 287 -5.32 -5.93 -27.14
C ALA A 287 -4.91 -6.69 -28.41
N VAL A 288 -3.64 -7.10 -28.49
CA VAL A 288 -3.04 -7.71 -29.70
C VAL A 288 -2.72 -9.17 -29.45
N PRO A 289 -3.44 -10.13 -30.09
CA PRO A 289 -3.02 -11.52 -30.11
C PRO A 289 -1.66 -11.66 -30.81
N LEU A 290 -0.68 -12.25 -30.12
CA LEU A 290 0.67 -12.41 -30.67
C LEU A 290 0.78 -13.63 -31.62
N ASN A 291 -0.22 -14.52 -31.64
CA ASN A 291 -0.20 -15.78 -32.37
C ASN A 291 1.01 -16.66 -32.04
N LEU A 292 1.50 -16.54 -30.84
CA LEU A 292 2.56 -17.32 -30.22
C LEU A 292 2.02 -18.04 -28.98
N THR A 293 2.73 -19.06 -28.54
CA THR A 293 2.44 -19.78 -27.29
C THR A 293 3.62 -19.72 -26.34
N ALA A 294 3.35 -19.60 -25.05
CA ALA A 294 4.33 -19.67 -23.98
C ALA A 294 4.26 -21.01 -23.24
N SER A 295 5.42 -21.56 -22.90
CA SER A 295 5.54 -22.75 -22.04
C SER A 295 6.64 -22.54 -21.01
N MET A 296 6.32 -22.86 -19.75
CA MET A 296 7.25 -22.83 -18.61
C MET A 296 6.71 -23.72 -17.49
N ASN A 297 7.61 -24.28 -16.71
CA ASN A 297 7.24 -25.04 -15.52
C ASN A 297 8.27 -24.86 -14.40
N PHE A 298 7.81 -25.02 -13.18
CA PHE A 298 8.64 -24.96 -11.97
C PHE A 298 7.97 -25.69 -10.82
N GLU A 299 8.74 -26.04 -9.82
CA GLU A 299 8.28 -26.58 -8.56
C GLU A 299 8.22 -25.47 -7.51
N ASN A 300 7.35 -25.62 -6.52
CA ASN A 300 7.22 -24.68 -5.42
C ASN A 300 7.49 -25.39 -4.09
N ASP A 301 8.52 -24.95 -3.38
CA ASP A 301 8.63 -25.23 -1.95
C ASP A 301 7.69 -24.29 -1.22
N ILE A 302 6.82 -24.86 -0.38
CA ILE A 302 5.80 -24.12 0.34
C ILE A 302 6.00 -24.34 1.83
N ALA A 303 6.23 -23.25 2.57
CA ALA A 303 6.27 -23.25 4.02
C ALA A 303 5.15 -22.37 4.58
N ARG A 304 4.65 -22.72 5.76
CA ARG A 304 3.63 -21.95 6.47
C ARG A 304 4.22 -21.40 7.73
N LYS A 305 4.01 -20.12 7.96
CA LYS A 305 4.37 -19.40 9.17
C LYS A 305 3.14 -18.66 9.71
N ALA A 306 3.23 -18.16 10.89
CA ALA A 306 2.25 -17.26 11.46
C ALA A 306 3.00 -16.09 12.08
N SER A 307 2.43 -14.92 11.96
CA SER A 307 2.87 -13.72 12.65
C SER A 307 1.66 -13.02 13.27
N LYS A 308 1.82 -11.84 13.86
CA LYS A 308 0.77 -11.18 14.63
C LYS A 308 0.72 -9.68 14.37
N ASN A 309 -0.47 -9.18 14.07
CA ASN A 309 -0.78 -7.78 14.30
C ASN A 309 -1.07 -7.55 15.78
N VAL A 310 -0.64 -6.41 16.34
CA VAL A 310 -0.95 -6.02 17.74
C VAL A 310 -1.98 -4.90 17.71
N ILE A 311 -3.07 -5.04 18.47
CA ILE A 311 -4.23 -4.15 18.40
C ILE A 311 -4.61 -3.67 19.82
N GLY A 312 -4.51 -2.36 20.02
CA GLY A 312 -5.04 -1.68 21.20
C GLY A 312 -6.16 -0.71 20.81
N VAL A 313 -7.12 -0.48 21.69
CA VAL A 313 -8.23 0.42 21.43
C VAL A 313 -8.52 1.32 22.63
N ILE A 314 -8.85 2.58 22.34
CA ILE A 314 -9.50 3.50 23.29
C ILE A 314 -10.93 3.65 22.80
N LYS A 315 -11.90 3.21 23.61
CA LYS A 315 -13.32 3.28 23.25
C LYS A 315 -13.87 4.70 23.24
N GLY A 316 -14.66 4.97 22.22
CA GLY A 316 -15.39 6.22 22.07
C GLY A 316 -16.55 6.33 23.06
N THR A 317 -16.86 7.58 23.45
CA THR A 317 -17.91 7.88 24.44
C THR A 317 -19.29 8.11 23.83
N LYS A 318 -19.35 8.52 22.54
CA LYS A 318 -20.61 8.82 21.85
C LYS A 318 -20.88 7.90 20.66
N ARG A 319 -19.85 7.54 19.94
CA ARG A 319 -19.88 6.71 18.73
C ARG A 319 -18.84 5.58 18.83
N PRO A 320 -19.01 4.65 19.78
CA PRO A 320 -18.00 3.62 20.06
C PRO A 320 -17.81 2.64 18.89
N ASP A 321 -18.77 2.53 17.97
CA ASP A 321 -18.74 1.66 16.80
C ASP A 321 -18.24 2.37 15.54
N GLU A 322 -17.74 3.61 15.66
CA GLU A 322 -17.04 4.34 14.62
C GLU A 322 -15.57 4.45 14.98
N TYR A 323 -14.68 4.14 14.04
CA TYR A 323 -13.27 3.94 14.33
C TYR A 323 -12.38 4.93 13.57
N VAL A 324 -11.38 5.46 14.27
CA VAL A 324 -10.22 6.15 13.70
C VAL A 324 -9.01 5.23 13.86
N LEU A 325 -8.27 4.99 12.79
CA LEU A 325 -7.19 4.02 12.76
C LEU A 325 -5.83 4.72 12.75
N TYR A 326 -4.93 4.28 13.63
CA TYR A 326 -3.50 4.58 13.57
C TYR A 326 -2.74 3.31 13.25
N THR A 327 -1.85 3.36 12.24
CA THR A 327 -1.04 2.23 11.82
C THR A 327 0.44 2.55 11.77
N ALA A 328 1.27 1.57 12.08
CA ALA A 328 2.69 1.49 11.80
C ALA A 328 3.09 0.03 11.79
N HIS A 329 4.10 -0.35 11.02
CA HIS A 329 4.62 -1.72 11.10
C HIS A 329 5.68 -1.85 12.20
N TRP A 330 5.68 -3.01 12.85
CA TRP A 330 6.61 -3.32 13.92
C TRP A 330 7.76 -4.22 13.45
N ASP A 331 7.61 -4.90 12.33
CA ASP A 331 8.61 -5.80 11.77
C ASP A 331 9.73 -5.05 11.06
N HIS A 332 10.85 -5.75 10.83
CA HIS A 332 11.89 -5.37 9.90
C HIS A 332 12.52 -6.63 9.31
N LEU A 333 13.65 -6.50 8.62
CA LEU A 333 14.20 -7.55 7.77
C LEU A 333 14.84 -8.73 8.52
N GLY A 334 15.11 -8.58 9.82
CA GLY A 334 15.82 -9.57 10.58
C GLY A 334 17.32 -9.59 10.25
N ARG A 335 17.87 -10.77 9.94
CA ARG A 335 19.24 -10.87 9.46
C ARG A 335 19.33 -10.59 7.97
N CYS A 336 20.27 -9.76 7.60
CA CYS A 336 20.48 -9.29 6.24
C CYS A 336 21.94 -9.51 5.78
N THR A 337 22.35 -8.91 4.67
CA THR A 337 23.73 -9.00 4.21
C THR A 337 24.65 -8.30 5.20
N ALA A 338 25.66 -9.02 5.71
CA ALA A 338 26.58 -8.48 6.68
C ALA A 338 27.32 -7.24 6.15
N ALA A 339 27.42 -6.22 6.98
CA ALA A 339 28.25 -5.04 6.77
C ALA A 339 29.75 -5.39 6.82
N ALA A 340 30.61 -4.43 6.49
CA ALA A 340 32.05 -4.66 6.43
C ALA A 340 32.70 -5.00 7.79
N ASP A 341 32.08 -4.62 8.88
CA ASP A 341 32.46 -4.93 10.27
C ASP A 341 31.93 -6.29 10.76
N GLY A 342 31.10 -6.96 9.96
CA GLY A 342 30.53 -8.26 10.25
C GLY A 342 29.14 -8.22 10.90
N ASP A 343 28.57 -7.04 11.12
CA ASP A 343 27.20 -6.89 11.58
C ASP A 343 26.23 -7.35 10.48
N ASP A 344 25.33 -8.29 10.82
CA ASP A 344 24.33 -8.87 9.92
C ASP A 344 22.89 -8.69 10.41
N ILE A 345 22.66 -7.83 11.43
CA ILE A 345 21.33 -7.56 11.97
C ILE A 345 20.81 -6.25 11.39
N CYS A 346 19.73 -6.31 10.62
CA CYS A 346 19.00 -5.12 10.20
C CYS A 346 18.07 -4.68 11.32
N ASN A 347 18.56 -3.78 12.19
CA ASN A 347 17.84 -3.37 13.41
C ASN A 347 16.63 -2.47 13.13
N GLY A 348 16.60 -1.75 11.99
CA GLY A 348 15.45 -0.94 11.57
C GLY A 348 15.02 0.07 12.63
N ALA A 349 15.98 0.93 13.06
CA ALA A 349 15.69 1.91 14.09
C ALA A 349 14.79 3.04 13.56
N VAL A 350 15.10 3.58 12.39
CA VAL A 350 14.24 4.54 11.68
C VAL A 350 13.07 3.79 11.04
N ASP A 351 13.34 2.72 10.32
CA ASP A 351 12.38 1.88 9.61
C ASP A 351 12.15 0.55 10.34
N ASN A 352 11.10 0.37 11.14
CA ASN A 352 10.11 1.36 11.54
C ASN A 352 9.88 1.31 13.06
N ALA A 353 10.98 1.20 13.86
CA ALA A 353 10.84 1.31 15.30
C ALA A 353 10.33 2.70 15.72
N THR A 354 10.64 3.75 14.92
CA THR A 354 10.13 5.11 15.16
C THR A 354 8.61 5.21 15.00
N GLY A 355 8.03 4.67 13.93
CA GLY A 355 6.59 4.66 13.72
C GLY A 355 5.86 3.82 14.76
N THR A 356 6.46 2.68 15.14
CA THR A 356 5.95 1.85 16.24
C THR A 356 6.00 2.59 17.58
N ALA A 357 7.06 3.36 17.86
CA ALA A 357 7.16 4.23 19.03
C ALA A 357 6.08 5.33 19.02
N ALA A 358 5.79 5.88 17.85
CA ALA A 358 4.75 6.89 17.69
C ALA A 358 3.35 6.34 18.04
N LEU A 359 3.02 5.09 17.68
CA LEU A 359 1.78 4.44 18.13
C LEU A 359 1.64 4.48 19.65
N VAL A 360 2.72 4.14 20.38
CA VAL A 360 2.72 4.14 21.85
C VAL A 360 2.57 5.56 22.41
N ALA A 361 3.36 6.52 21.92
CA ALA A 361 3.34 7.90 22.40
C ALA A 361 1.98 8.60 22.11
N LEU A 362 1.38 8.30 20.97
CA LEU A 362 0.04 8.80 20.62
C LEU A 362 -1.04 8.15 21.50
N ALA A 363 -0.96 6.86 21.77
CA ALA A 363 -1.86 6.17 22.68
C ALA A 363 -1.84 6.79 24.08
N GLU A 364 -0.65 7.05 24.63
CA GLU A 364 -0.48 7.79 25.89
C GLU A 364 -1.11 9.18 25.83
N GLY A 365 -0.92 9.91 24.70
CA GLY A 365 -1.48 11.24 24.49
C GLY A 365 -3.01 11.21 24.46
N PHE A 366 -3.63 10.25 23.78
CA PHE A 366 -5.08 10.09 23.76
C PHE A 366 -5.65 9.73 25.13
N ALA A 367 -4.99 8.84 25.87
CA ALA A 367 -5.40 8.48 27.23
C ALA A 367 -5.35 9.68 28.19
N LYS A 368 -4.30 10.51 28.13
CA LYS A 368 -4.16 11.75 28.92
C LYS A 368 -5.23 12.79 28.60
N ALA A 369 -5.62 12.92 27.32
CA ALA A 369 -6.61 13.89 26.87
C ALA A 369 -8.07 13.47 27.14
N GLY A 370 -8.27 12.27 27.70
CA GLY A 370 -9.59 11.68 27.93
C GLY A 370 -10.19 11.04 26.67
N ALA A 371 -11.16 10.14 26.92
CA ALA A 371 -11.77 9.35 25.87
C ALA A 371 -12.40 10.22 24.75
N PRO A 372 -12.15 9.89 23.47
CA PRO A 372 -12.72 10.61 22.34
C PRO A 372 -14.21 10.28 22.15
N GLU A 373 -14.87 10.93 21.18
CA GLU A 373 -16.25 10.60 20.83
C GLU A 373 -16.36 9.29 20.03
N ARG A 374 -15.45 9.06 19.08
CA ARG A 374 -15.26 7.82 18.33
C ARG A 374 -14.17 6.98 18.95
N SER A 375 -14.21 5.68 18.73
CA SER A 375 -13.12 4.78 19.13
C SER A 375 -11.85 5.05 18.32
N VAL A 376 -10.69 4.95 18.97
CA VAL A 376 -9.38 5.07 18.31
C VAL A 376 -8.65 3.75 18.44
N VAL A 377 -8.25 3.18 17.31
CA VAL A 377 -7.56 1.90 17.19
C VAL A 377 -6.09 2.15 16.88
N PHE A 378 -5.21 1.55 17.68
CA PHE A 378 -3.76 1.56 17.49
C PHE A 378 -3.36 0.16 17.01
N LEU A 379 -2.97 0.07 15.75
CA LEU A 379 -2.70 -1.17 15.04
C LEU A 379 -1.24 -1.22 14.62
N ALA A 380 -0.42 -1.98 15.33
CA ALA A 380 0.93 -2.30 14.89
C ALA A 380 0.88 -3.56 14.02
N VAL A 381 1.17 -3.41 12.74
CA VAL A 381 1.09 -4.50 11.74
C VAL A 381 2.40 -5.22 11.58
N THR A 382 2.33 -6.46 11.09
CA THR A 382 3.47 -7.32 10.77
C THR A 382 3.70 -7.42 9.28
N ALA A 383 4.90 -7.87 8.90
CA ALA A 383 5.26 -8.27 7.53
C ALA A 383 4.96 -7.18 6.47
N GLU A 384 5.18 -5.92 6.83
CA GLU A 384 5.16 -4.79 5.89
C GLU A 384 6.24 -4.98 4.84
N GLU A 385 7.47 -5.28 5.29
CA GLU A 385 8.68 -5.50 4.51
C GLU A 385 8.56 -6.67 3.50
N SER A 386 7.60 -7.54 3.75
CA SER A 386 7.28 -8.67 2.88
C SER A 386 6.14 -8.38 1.90
N GLY A 387 5.70 -7.12 1.78
CA GLY A 387 4.66 -6.66 0.86
C GLY A 387 3.33 -6.37 1.53
N LEU A 388 3.34 -5.63 2.65
CA LEU A 388 2.17 -5.10 3.35
C LEU A 388 1.23 -6.20 3.88
N LEU A 389 1.78 -7.39 4.25
CA LEU A 389 0.94 -8.58 4.45
C LEU A 389 0.06 -8.48 5.70
N GLY A 390 0.55 -7.88 6.78
CA GLY A 390 -0.22 -7.70 8.01
C GLY A 390 -1.37 -6.73 7.86
N SER A 391 -1.14 -5.57 7.26
CA SER A 391 -2.18 -4.59 6.96
C SER A 391 -3.18 -5.11 5.93
N LYS A 392 -2.70 -5.80 4.89
CA LYS A 392 -3.55 -6.46 3.89
C LYS A 392 -4.45 -7.51 4.55
N PHE A 393 -3.89 -8.38 5.39
CA PHE A 393 -4.66 -9.39 6.10
C PHE A 393 -5.71 -8.76 7.01
N TYR A 394 -5.34 -7.71 7.79
CA TYR A 394 -6.30 -6.98 8.59
C TYR A 394 -7.40 -6.35 7.74
N ALA A 395 -7.06 -5.70 6.65
CA ALA A 395 -8.04 -5.04 5.78
C ALA A 395 -9.02 -6.04 5.13
N GLU A 396 -8.57 -7.24 4.76
CA GLU A 396 -9.39 -8.32 4.22
C GLU A 396 -10.17 -9.11 5.30
N ASN A 397 -9.69 -9.11 6.56
CA ASN A 397 -10.29 -9.80 7.71
C ASN A 397 -10.35 -8.86 8.93
N PRO A 398 -11.05 -7.71 8.81
CA PRO A 398 -10.96 -6.66 9.81
C PRO A 398 -11.60 -7.06 11.14
N VAL A 399 -10.90 -6.76 12.24
CA VAL A 399 -11.48 -6.89 13.60
C VAL A 399 -12.56 -5.83 13.80
N PHE A 400 -12.31 -4.61 13.34
CA PHE A 400 -13.28 -3.53 13.31
C PHE A 400 -13.70 -3.27 11.85
N PRO A 401 -15.01 -3.29 11.52
CA PRO A 401 -15.48 -3.21 10.14
C PRO A 401 -14.96 -1.97 9.41
N LEU A 402 -14.39 -2.14 8.22
CA LEU A 402 -13.88 -1.00 7.42
C LEU A 402 -14.98 -0.02 7.02
N SER A 403 -16.22 -0.47 6.86
CA SER A 403 -17.38 0.41 6.64
C SER A 403 -17.71 1.30 7.84
N GLN A 404 -17.20 0.99 9.03
CA GLN A 404 -17.28 1.78 10.25
C GLN A 404 -15.98 2.53 10.57
N THR A 405 -14.92 2.32 9.79
CA THR A 405 -13.67 3.06 9.91
C THR A 405 -13.78 4.38 9.15
N VAL A 406 -13.73 5.49 9.89
CA VAL A 406 -13.94 6.85 9.37
C VAL A 406 -12.79 7.27 8.47
N GLY A 407 -11.59 6.99 8.89
CA GLY A 407 -10.32 7.27 8.25
C GLY A 407 -9.19 6.89 9.18
N GLY A 408 -7.96 7.13 8.76
CA GLY A 408 -6.81 6.80 9.60
C GLY A 408 -5.55 7.53 9.22
N VAL A 409 -4.50 7.17 9.93
CA VAL A 409 -3.16 7.75 9.85
C VAL A 409 -2.16 6.59 9.80
N ASN A 410 -1.22 6.66 8.88
CA ASN A 410 -0.09 5.74 8.79
C ASN A 410 1.20 6.45 9.14
N MET A 411 2.09 5.77 9.86
CA MET A 411 3.39 6.29 10.27
C MET A 411 4.46 5.28 9.90
N ASP A 412 5.34 5.69 9.00
CA ASP A 412 6.35 4.81 8.44
C ASP A 412 7.63 5.61 8.23
N ALA A 413 8.62 5.34 9.06
CA ALA A 413 9.89 6.04 9.16
C ALA A 413 9.77 7.56 9.46
N PHE A 414 10.37 8.01 10.53
CA PHE A 414 10.48 9.44 10.85
C PHE A 414 11.85 9.98 10.49
N SER A 415 11.90 11.16 9.89
CA SER A 415 13.17 11.84 9.62
C SER A 415 13.84 12.31 10.91
N MET A 416 15.10 11.92 11.13
CA MET A 416 15.91 12.36 12.27
C MET A 416 16.72 13.62 11.97
N SER A 417 16.40 14.35 10.90
CA SER A 417 17.15 15.51 10.42
C SER A 417 16.77 16.83 11.08
N GLY A 418 15.86 16.78 12.08
CA GLY A 418 15.37 17.97 12.77
C GLY A 418 14.10 18.56 12.13
N PRO A 419 13.61 19.72 12.61
CA PRO A 419 12.34 20.30 12.21
C PRO A 419 12.38 20.90 10.80
N ALA A 420 11.27 20.77 10.06
CA ALA A 420 11.07 21.34 8.75
C ALA A 420 9.92 22.36 8.72
N LYS A 421 9.98 23.31 7.78
CA LYS A 421 8.95 24.35 7.56
C LYS A 421 7.73 23.81 6.80
N ASN A 422 7.90 22.69 6.10
CA ASN A 422 6.87 22.04 5.31
C ASN A 422 6.65 20.59 5.76
N LEU A 423 5.70 19.91 5.12
CA LEU A 423 5.44 18.48 5.22
C LEU A 423 5.47 17.90 3.81
N THR A 424 6.04 16.74 3.65
CA THR A 424 5.93 15.94 2.43
C THR A 424 4.73 15.01 2.54
N VAL A 425 3.64 15.34 1.85
CA VAL A 425 2.39 14.57 1.91
C VAL A 425 2.38 13.56 0.78
N ILE A 426 2.39 12.28 1.16
CA ILE A 426 2.32 11.17 0.22
C ILE A 426 0.88 10.97 -0.23
N GLY A 427 0.61 11.19 -1.52
CA GLY A 427 -0.74 11.13 -2.07
C GLY A 427 -1.61 12.37 -1.78
N LYS A 428 -1.01 13.55 -1.68
CA LYS A 428 -1.74 14.81 -1.57
C LYS A 428 -2.74 14.98 -2.73
N GLY A 429 -3.96 15.41 -2.40
CA GLY A 429 -5.03 15.59 -3.39
C GLY A 429 -5.95 14.37 -3.56
N LYS A 430 -5.69 13.25 -2.91
CA LYS A 430 -6.50 12.03 -3.05
C LYS A 430 -7.77 12.04 -2.21
N SER A 431 -7.76 12.64 -1.04
CA SER A 431 -8.90 12.57 -0.12
C SER A 431 -9.16 13.87 0.64
N GLN A 432 -10.37 13.99 1.20
CA GLN A 432 -10.75 15.09 2.08
C GLN A 432 -9.97 15.12 3.40
N LEU A 433 -9.14 14.13 3.70
CA LEU A 433 -8.23 14.15 4.86
C LEU A 433 -7.15 15.22 4.73
N ASP A 434 -6.87 15.70 3.52
CA ASP A 434 -5.98 16.84 3.30
C ASP A 434 -6.42 18.08 4.07
N VAL A 435 -7.74 18.30 4.17
CA VAL A 435 -8.30 19.45 4.94
C VAL A 435 -7.96 19.35 6.42
N TYR A 436 -7.98 18.13 6.99
CA TYR A 436 -7.58 17.89 8.38
C TYR A 436 -6.08 18.12 8.59
N LEU A 437 -5.27 17.64 7.65
CA LEU A 437 -3.82 17.83 7.70
C LEU A 437 -3.44 19.29 7.51
N GLU A 438 -4.08 20.02 6.61
CA GLU A 438 -3.87 21.45 6.40
C GLU A 438 -4.22 22.26 7.66
N ALA A 439 -5.34 21.93 8.32
CA ALA A 439 -5.72 22.58 9.60
C ALA A 439 -4.69 22.29 10.70
N ALA A 440 -4.21 21.05 10.80
CA ALA A 440 -3.17 20.66 11.74
C ALA A 440 -1.85 21.40 11.46
N ALA A 441 -1.38 21.39 10.22
CA ALA A 441 -0.13 22.02 9.79
C ALA A 441 -0.14 23.53 10.01
N LYS A 442 -1.26 24.20 9.68
CA LYS A 442 -1.45 25.64 9.92
C LYS A 442 -1.27 26.01 11.39
N SER A 443 -1.73 25.16 12.32
CA SER A 443 -1.59 25.39 13.75
C SER A 443 -0.14 25.32 14.27
N GLU A 444 0.74 24.64 13.53
CA GLU A 444 2.18 24.54 13.81
C GLU A 444 3.02 25.43 12.86
N GLY A 445 2.39 26.28 12.02
CA GLY A 445 3.06 27.18 11.08
C GLY A 445 3.78 26.47 9.94
N ARG A 446 3.33 25.24 9.57
CA ARG A 446 3.91 24.42 8.50
C ARG A 446 3.01 24.35 7.28
N THR A 447 3.58 24.05 6.11
CA THR A 447 2.87 23.97 4.84
C THR A 447 2.92 22.54 4.30
N PRO A 448 1.76 21.87 4.07
CA PRO A 448 1.73 20.58 3.40
C PRO A 448 2.05 20.71 1.90
N GLU A 449 3.08 20.04 1.44
CA GLU A 449 3.49 20.00 0.03
C GLU A 449 3.34 18.56 -0.51
N MET A 450 3.17 18.43 -1.82
CA MET A 450 3.16 17.13 -2.48
C MET A 450 4.56 16.52 -2.45
N GLU A 451 4.64 15.21 -2.41
CA GLU A 451 5.89 14.46 -2.59
C GLU A 451 6.62 14.88 -3.87
N PRO A 452 7.95 15.06 -3.83
CA PRO A 452 8.71 15.58 -4.98
C PRO A 452 8.86 14.58 -6.13
N THR A 453 8.70 13.28 -5.86
CA THR A 453 8.88 12.18 -6.81
C THR A 453 7.68 11.23 -6.88
N PRO A 454 6.47 11.73 -7.27
CA PRO A 454 5.25 10.93 -7.27
C PRO A 454 5.30 9.77 -8.29
N GLU A 455 6.23 9.82 -9.25
CA GLU A 455 6.51 8.74 -10.20
C GLU A 455 7.09 7.48 -9.54
N LYS A 456 7.69 7.60 -8.35
CA LYS A 456 8.20 6.46 -7.57
C LYS A 456 7.08 5.65 -6.92
N GLY A 457 5.85 6.21 -6.84
CA GLY A 457 4.66 5.54 -6.32
C GLY A 457 4.75 5.18 -4.83
N PHE A 458 5.34 6.03 -4.01
CA PHE A 458 5.47 5.81 -2.55
C PHE A 458 4.12 5.59 -1.88
N TYR A 459 3.04 6.21 -2.39
CA TYR A 459 1.69 5.99 -1.89
C TYR A 459 1.29 4.51 -1.84
N TYR A 460 1.87 3.64 -2.68
CA TYR A 460 1.52 2.22 -2.80
C TYR A 460 2.54 1.29 -2.14
N ARG A 461 3.43 1.85 -1.28
CA ARG A 461 4.54 1.11 -0.69
C ARG A 461 4.48 0.99 0.83
N SER A 462 3.46 1.55 1.49
CA SER A 462 3.28 1.45 2.92
C SER A 462 1.84 1.05 3.29
N ASP A 463 1.61 0.69 4.52
CA ASP A 463 0.42 0.01 5.05
C ASP A 463 -0.90 0.74 4.85
N HIS A 464 -0.91 2.08 4.75
CA HIS A 464 -2.12 2.87 4.45
C HIS A 464 -2.80 2.41 3.15
N PHE A 465 -2.01 1.91 2.20
CA PHE A 465 -2.50 1.46 0.91
C PHE A 465 -3.46 0.27 1.03
N SER A 466 -3.21 -0.66 1.94
CA SER A 466 -4.09 -1.80 2.18
C SER A 466 -5.50 -1.38 2.55
N PHE A 467 -5.64 -0.32 3.35
CA PHE A 467 -6.93 0.26 3.74
C PHE A 467 -7.54 1.11 2.63
N ALA A 468 -6.73 1.93 1.96
CA ALA A 468 -7.14 2.76 0.82
C ALA A 468 -7.79 1.91 -0.28
N LYS A 469 -7.18 0.79 -0.63
CA LYS A 469 -7.66 -0.18 -1.62
C LYS A 469 -9.06 -0.73 -1.31
N LEU A 470 -9.42 -0.80 -0.03
CA LEU A 470 -10.74 -1.20 0.45
C LEU A 470 -11.63 0.00 0.84
N GLY A 471 -11.25 1.21 0.41
CA GLY A 471 -12.05 2.41 0.45
C GLY A 471 -11.87 3.29 1.70
N VAL A 472 -11.01 2.94 2.66
CA VAL A 472 -10.79 3.77 3.86
C VAL A 472 -9.74 4.85 3.57
N PRO A 473 -10.08 6.16 3.65
CA PRO A 473 -9.10 7.21 3.48
C PRO A 473 -8.06 7.18 4.60
N MET A 474 -6.77 7.30 4.23
CA MET A 474 -5.66 7.31 5.16
C MET A 474 -4.74 8.50 4.88
N VAL A 475 -4.26 9.16 5.92
CA VAL A 475 -3.19 10.17 5.83
C VAL A 475 -1.84 9.47 6.00
N TYR A 476 -0.92 9.79 5.13
CA TYR A 476 0.49 9.47 5.25
C TYR A 476 1.32 10.69 4.84
N PHE A 477 2.21 11.14 5.70
CA PHE A 477 3.16 12.18 5.40
C PHE A 477 4.48 11.91 6.10
N GLU A 478 5.52 12.53 5.59
CA GLU A 478 6.85 12.50 6.17
C GLU A 478 7.24 13.91 6.64
N GLY A 479 8.28 14.02 7.44
CA GLY A 479 8.93 15.30 7.72
C GLY A 479 9.26 16.01 6.42
N GLY A 480 9.14 17.33 6.38
CA GLY A 480 9.35 18.08 5.15
C GLY A 480 10.79 18.10 4.67
N ASP A 481 10.97 18.53 3.43
CA ASP A 481 12.24 18.67 2.76
C ASP A 481 12.87 20.09 2.85
N ASP A 482 12.22 21.04 3.52
CA ASP A 482 12.79 22.37 3.83
C ASP A 482 13.08 22.49 5.32
N LEU A 483 14.23 21.92 5.74
CA LEU A 483 14.65 21.96 7.15
C LEU A 483 14.81 23.39 7.64
N VAL A 484 14.48 23.64 8.91
CA VAL A 484 14.69 24.94 9.55
C VAL A 484 16.18 25.29 9.54
N THR A 485 17.05 24.30 9.72
CA THR A 485 18.50 24.45 9.65
C THR A 485 19.03 23.80 8.37
N GLY A 486 19.59 24.57 7.46
CA GLY A 486 20.20 24.08 6.22
C GLY A 486 19.26 23.89 5.04
N GLY A 487 17.93 24.03 5.23
CA GLY A 487 16.94 24.01 4.15
C GLY A 487 16.91 22.71 3.34
N LYS A 488 16.49 22.80 2.08
CA LYS A 488 16.34 21.65 1.17
C LYS A 488 17.65 20.91 0.89
N ALA A 489 18.78 21.62 0.86
CA ALA A 489 20.08 20.99 0.62
C ALA A 489 20.49 20.04 1.77
N ALA A 490 20.25 20.44 3.02
CA ALA A 490 20.54 19.59 4.17
C ALA A 490 19.58 18.38 4.24
N ALA A 491 18.28 18.58 3.93
CA ALA A 491 17.32 17.48 3.86
C ALA A 491 17.70 16.44 2.80
N MET A 492 18.07 16.90 1.60
CA MET A 492 18.49 16.01 0.51
C MET A 492 19.77 15.23 0.89
N ALA A 493 20.77 15.89 1.47
CA ALA A 493 21.99 15.20 1.90
C ALA A 493 21.71 14.14 2.98
N ALA A 494 20.79 14.42 3.92
CA ALA A 494 20.40 13.47 4.96
C ALA A 494 19.62 12.28 4.38
N ALA A 495 18.72 12.52 3.42
CA ALA A 495 17.97 11.46 2.74
C ALA A 495 18.89 10.56 1.90
N GLU A 496 19.85 11.15 1.17
CA GLU A 496 20.86 10.40 0.40
C GLU A 496 21.76 9.55 1.33
N ASP A 497 22.17 10.09 2.48
CA ASP A 497 22.95 9.34 3.48
C ASP A 497 22.15 8.16 4.02
N TYR A 498 20.90 8.39 4.39
CA TYR A 498 20.01 7.33 4.89
C TYR A 498 19.79 6.24 3.83
N GLU A 499 19.38 6.60 2.61
CA GLU A 499 19.13 5.65 1.52
C GLU A 499 20.37 4.81 1.18
N LYS A 500 21.54 5.41 1.22
CA LYS A 500 22.80 4.76 0.85
C LYS A 500 23.39 3.86 1.93
N ASN A 501 23.31 4.29 3.20
CA ASN A 501 24.11 3.71 4.26
C ASN A 501 23.28 2.99 5.34
N ARG A 502 21.97 3.23 5.40
CA ARG A 502 21.10 2.74 6.51
C ARG A 502 19.87 2.00 6.04
N TYR A 503 19.15 2.54 5.04
CA TYR A 503 17.89 1.96 4.58
C TYR A 503 18.06 0.50 4.16
N HIS A 504 17.33 -0.40 4.82
CA HIS A 504 17.39 -1.85 4.63
C HIS A 504 18.81 -2.45 4.80
N ALA A 505 19.57 -1.91 5.73
CA ALA A 505 20.95 -2.30 6.02
C ALA A 505 21.21 -2.33 7.54
N PRO A 506 22.28 -3.01 8.00
CA PRO A 506 22.64 -3.03 9.42
C PRO A 506 22.89 -1.64 10.01
N GLY A 507 23.25 -0.65 9.19
CA GLY A 507 23.49 0.73 9.64
C GLY A 507 22.26 1.51 10.09
N ASP A 508 21.03 0.98 10.00
CA ASP A 508 19.84 1.61 10.58
C ASP A 508 19.72 1.32 12.08
N GLU A 509 20.67 1.93 12.80
CA GLU A 509 20.85 1.82 14.24
C GLU A 509 20.35 3.06 14.98
N PHE A 510 19.92 2.87 16.25
CA PHE A 510 19.58 3.98 17.12
C PHE A 510 20.83 4.85 17.45
N ASP A 511 20.70 6.17 17.28
CA ASP A 511 21.75 7.13 17.65
C ASP A 511 21.24 8.10 18.73
N GLU A 512 21.93 8.15 19.88
CA GLU A 512 21.63 9.06 20.98
C GLU A 512 21.70 10.55 20.59
N LYS A 513 22.35 10.85 19.46
CA LYS A 513 22.55 12.23 18.96
C LYS A 513 21.42 12.72 18.06
N TRP A 514 20.44 11.89 17.75
CA TRP A 514 19.33 12.28 16.89
C TRP A 514 18.57 13.50 17.40
N ASP A 515 18.22 14.39 16.49
CA ASP A 515 17.37 15.54 16.80
C ASP A 515 15.87 15.15 16.70
N TRP A 516 15.31 14.86 17.86
CA TRP A 516 13.89 14.45 17.98
C TRP A 516 12.91 15.62 17.82
N SER A 517 13.36 16.86 17.73
CA SER A 517 12.45 18.01 17.68
C SER A 517 11.58 18.02 16.42
N GLY A 518 12.08 17.54 15.28
CA GLY A 518 11.32 17.32 14.06
C GLY A 518 10.23 16.26 14.25
N VAL A 519 10.63 15.09 14.76
CA VAL A 519 9.72 13.97 15.06
C VAL A 519 8.60 14.40 16.01
N MET A 520 8.94 15.15 17.07
CA MET A 520 7.94 15.65 18.03
C MET A 520 6.98 16.67 17.41
N SER A 521 7.44 17.46 16.43
CA SER A 521 6.58 18.34 15.64
C SER A 521 5.62 17.53 14.77
N ASP A 522 6.10 16.50 14.06
CA ASP A 522 5.27 15.62 13.23
C ASP A 522 4.25 14.85 14.07
N LEU A 523 4.65 14.35 15.24
CA LEU A 523 3.79 13.60 16.15
C LEU A 523 2.57 14.43 16.62
N LYS A 524 2.75 15.74 16.83
CA LYS A 524 1.64 16.66 17.15
C LYS A 524 0.63 16.74 16.00
N LEU A 525 1.09 16.75 14.76
CA LEU A 525 0.22 16.78 13.58
C LEU A 525 -0.57 15.49 13.46
N TYR A 526 0.07 14.36 13.61
CA TYR A 526 -0.61 13.06 13.63
C TYR A 526 -1.66 12.99 14.74
N TYR A 527 -1.35 13.48 15.95
CA TYR A 527 -2.31 13.58 17.04
C TYR A 527 -3.52 14.47 16.67
N ARG A 528 -3.27 15.67 16.13
CA ARG A 528 -4.33 16.62 15.75
C ARG A 528 -5.28 16.03 14.70
N VAL A 529 -4.73 15.44 13.63
CA VAL A 529 -5.55 14.82 12.57
C VAL A 529 -6.45 13.74 13.14
N GLY A 530 -5.92 12.78 13.86
CA GLY A 530 -6.73 11.70 14.42
C GLY A 530 -7.70 12.18 15.52
N ARG A 531 -7.30 13.17 16.34
CA ARG A 531 -8.21 13.73 17.35
C ARG A 531 -9.36 14.49 16.71
N MET A 532 -9.14 15.29 15.67
CA MET A 532 -10.19 15.93 14.90
C MET A 532 -11.16 14.89 14.31
N LEU A 533 -10.65 13.85 13.68
CA LEU A 533 -11.47 12.73 13.16
C LEU A 533 -12.29 12.05 14.26
N ALA A 534 -11.70 11.90 15.46
CA ALA A 534 -12.35 11.23 16.57
C ALA A 534 -13.41 12.11 17.28
N MET A 535 -13.38 13.44 17.07
CA MET A 535 -14.25 14.41 17.73
C MET A 535 -15.31 15.05 16.83
N THR A 536 -15.32 14.74 15.52
CA THR A 536 -16.34 15.22 14.55
C THR A 536 -17.29 14.09 14.16
N ASP A 537 -18.48 14.42 13.67
CA ASP A 537 -19.42 13.48 13.04
C ASP A 537 -19.22 13.37 11.52
N ALA A 538 -18.37 14.21 10.93
CA ALA A 538 -18.03 14.16 9.51
C ALA A 538 -17.37 12.82 9.11
N TRP A 539 -17.59 12.43 7.87
CA TRP A 539 -17.02 11.23 7.25
C TRP A 539 -16.26 11.64 6.00
N PRO A 540 -14.96 11.91 6.11
CA PRO A 540 -14.15 12.25 4.95
C PRO A 540 -14.18 11.12 3.91
N ASN A 541 -14.17 11.53 2.64
CA ASN A 541 -14.18 10.61 1.50
C ASN A 541 -12.98 10.87 0.59
N TRP A 542 -12.80 10.03 -0.40
CA TRP A 542 -11.89 10.25 -1.52
C TRP A 542 -12.43 11.37 -2.41
N ASN A 543 -11.55 12.12 -3.04
CA ASN A 543 -11.93 13.17 -3.97
C ASN A 543 -12.56 12.59 -5.25
N ASP A 544 -13.30 13.41 -5.99
CA ASP A 544 -13.95 12.96 -7.23
C ASP A 544 -12.91 12.50 -8.25
N GLY A 545 -13.15 11.33 -8.84
CA GLY A 545 -12.24 10.72 -9.83
C GLY A 545 -11.07 9.93 -9.23
N ASP A 546 -10.95 9.84 -7.89
CA ASP A 546 -9.99 8.95 -7.25
C ASP A 546 -10.40 7.48 -7.41
N GLU A 547 -9.42 6.60 -7.63
CA GLU A 547 -9.61 5.17 -7.90
C GLU A 547 -10.27 4.39 -6.74
N PHE A 548 -10.20 4.91 -5.50
CA PHE A 548 -10.73 4.23 -4.31
C PHE A 548 -12.13 4.72 -3.90
N ARG A 549 -12.62 5.83 -4.50
CA ARG A 549 -13.89 6.44 -4.12
C ARG A 549 -15.08 5.49 -4.30
N ALA A 550 -15.17 4.80 -5.45
CA ALA A 550 -16.28 3.90 -5.73
C ALA A 550 -16.39 2.75 -4.71
N VAL A 551 -15.25 2.25 -4.23
CA VAL A 551 -15.21 1.20 -3.19
C VAL A 551 -15.75 1.76 -1.87
N ARG A 552 -15.36 2.98 -1.48
CA ARG A 552 -15.84 3.66 -0.28
C ARG A 552 -17.34 3.87 -0.31
N ASP A 553 -17.84 4.46 -1.40
CA ASP A 553 -19.27 4.76 -1.57
C ASP A 553 -20.11 3.47 -1.48
N LYS A 554 -19.65 2.39 -2.15
CA LYS A 554 -20.30 1.08 -2.07
C LYS A 554 -20.31 0.53 -0.64
N SER A 555 -19.20 0.62 0.09
CA SER A 555 -19.09 0.08 1.46
C SER A 555 -20.02 0.79 2.45
N ARG A 556 -20.42 2.03 2.14
CA ARG A 556 -21.27 2.87 2.98
C ARG A 556 -22.73 2.93 2.56
N SER A 557 -23.04 2.60 1.30
CA SER A 557 -24.42 2.63 0.76
C SER A 557 -25.38 1.59 1.37
N GLY A 558 -24.88 0.66 2.14
CA GLY A 558 -25.67 -0.36 2.85
C GLY A 558 -26.05 0.00 4.30
N LYS A 559 -25.84 1.26 4.74
CA LYS A 559 -26.14 1.73 6.10
C LYS A 559 -27.41 2.54 6.15
#